data_1b4dae3fc9e520945fb54838be2c44e6
#
_entry.id   1b4dae3fc9e520945fb54838be2c44e6
#
_cell.length_a   1.000
_cell.length_b   1.000
_cell.length_c   1.000
_cell.angle_alpha   90.00
_cell.angle_beta   90.00
_cell.angle_gamma   90.00
#
_symmetry.space_group_name_H-M   'P 1'
#
loop_
_entity.id
_entity.type
_entity.pdbx_description
1 polymer ?
#
loop_
_entity_poly.entity_id
_entity_poly.type
_entity_poly.pdbx_seq_one_letter_code
_entity_poly.pdbx_strand_id
1 'polypeptide(L)'
;SCDERDRIKDHPLSRNSRVSYFNKLRACLNQAYEDRIIPINPMRGVEGFKAEEGTRMYLTIEEVQRLAQTECEYPAIKRAFLFSCLTGLRRSDVIRLTWGDVHQQGEFTRIIFKQKKTSGQEYLDIPPQAAELMGERGKDAEHIFPDIHSPSCTNETIKRWVLRAGIHKDITFHCGRHTFAVMMLDLGTDIY
;
A
#
# COMPACT_ATOMS: atom_id res chain seq x y z
N SER A 1 -20.58 -4.04 -31.32
CA SER A 1 -21.02 -3.44 -30.05
C SER A 1 -21.14 -4.56 -29.02
N CYS A 2 -20.11 -4.75 -28.25
CA CYS A 2 -20.12 -5.65 -27.12
C CYS A 2 -20.77 -4.92 -25.95
N ASP A 3 -21.87 -5.45 -25.48
CA ASP A 3 -22.69 -4.86 -24.42
C ASP A 3 -21.91 -4.87 -23.09
N GLU A 4 -21.43 -3.72 -22.69
CA GLU A 4 -20.68 -3.51 -21.44
C GLU A 4 -21.53 -3.72 -20.18
N ARG A 5 -22.83 -3.92 -20.34
CA ARG A 5 -23.84 -4.07 -19.28
C ARG A 5 -23.88 -5.46 -18.63
N ASP A 6 -23.33 -6.49 -19.29
CA ASP A 6 -23.37 -7.87 -18.78
C ASP A 6 -22.19 -8.23 -17.85
N ARG A 7 -21.35 -7.28 -17.46
CA ARG A 7 -20.21 -7.51 -16.55
C ARG A 7 -20.45 -7.14 -15.09
N ILE A 8 -21.65 -6.77 -14.69
CA ILE A 8 -21.99 -6.69 -13.28
C ILE A 8 -22.20 -8.14 -12.79
N LYS A 9 -21.09 -8.83 -12.52
CA LYS A 9 -21.16 -10.08 -11.75
C LYS A 9 -21.77 -9.71 -10.40
N ASP A 10 -22.90 -10.34 -10.10
CA ASP A 10 -23.65 -10.22 -8.83
C ASP A 10 -22.81 -10.79 -7.67
N HIS A 11 -21.67 -10.17 -7.40
CA HIS A 11 -20.90 -10.45 -6.21
C HIS A 11 -21.39 -9.51 -5.10
N PRO A 12 -21.98 -10.03 -4.04
CA PRO A 12 -22.44 -9.21 -2.94
C PRO A 12 -21.23 -8.42 -2.39
N LEU A 13 -21.45 -7.12 -2.14
CA LEU A 13 -20.43 -6.26 -1.55
C LEU A 13 -19.90 -6.87 -0.25
N SER A 14 -18.58 -6.81 -0.04
CA SER A 14 -17.98 -7.20 1.22
C SER A 14 -18.59 -6.40 2.37
N ARG A 15 -18.59 -6.96 3.58
CA ARG A 15 -19.17 -6.28 4.75
C ARG A 15 -18.55 -4.92 4.99
N ASN A 16 -17.23 -4.80 4.87
CA ASN A 16 -16.53 -3.52 5.05
C ASN A 16 -16.84 -2.51 3.93
N SER A 17 -17.09 -2.96 2.70
CA SER A 17 -17.58 -2.10 1.62
C SER A 17 -18.98 -1.57 1.93
N ARG A 18 -19.88 -2.42 2.44
CA ARG A 18 -21.23 -2.01 2.88
C ARG A 18 -21.15 -0.97 4.00
N VAL A 19 -20.28 -1.18 5.01
CA VAL A 19 -20.03 -0.19 6.08
C VAL A 19 -19.55 1.14 5.49
N SER A 20 -18.61 1.10 4.55
CA SER A 20 -18.07 2.32 3.94
C SER A 20 -19.14 3.10 3.17
N TYR A 21 -19.93 2.43 2.34
CA TYR A 21 -21.03 3.09 1.59
C TYR A 21 -22.11 3.62 2.50
N PHE A 22 -22.50 2.85 3.51
CA PHE A 22 -23.49 3.29 4.50
C PHE A 22 -23.04 4.55 5.25
N ASN A 23 -21.78 4.58 5.70
CA ASN A 23 -21.24 5.75 6.40
C ASN A 23 -21.17 7.00 5.50
N LYS A 24 -20.84 6.83 4.22
CA LYS A 24 -20.88 7.94 3.24
C LYS A 24 -22.29 8.47 3.03
N LEU A 25 -23.27 7.57 2.86
CA LEU A 25 -24.68 7.95 2.73
C LEU A 25 -25.17 8.67 3.99
N ARG A 26 -24.87 8.13 5.17
CA ARG A 26 -25.22 8.75 6.45
C ARG A 26 -24.64 10.16 6.57
N ALA A 27 -23.36 10.33 6.25
CA ALA A 27 -22.72 11.65 6.29
C ALA A 27 -23.41 12.65 5.34
N CYS A 28 -23.71 12.22 4.12
CA CYS A 28 -24.39 13.06 3.12
C CYS A 28 -25.79 13.48 3.59
N LEU A 29 -26.59 12.54 4.13
CA LEU A 29 -27.96 12.85 4.58
C LEU A 29 -27.97 13.68 5.87
N ASN A 30 -27.00 13.48 6.78
CA ASN A 30 -26.84 14.34 7.94
C ASN A 30 -26.52 15.77 7.51
N GLN A 31 -25.58 15.95 6.57
CA GLN A 31 -25.23 17.28 6.06
C GLN A 31 -26.43 17.96 5.38
N ALA A 32 -27.17 17.22 4.54
CA ALA A 32 -28.37 17.75 3.88
C ALA A 32 -29.45 18.21 4.89
N TYR A 33 -29.57 17.53 6.02
CA TYR A 33 -30.47 17.95 7.10
C TYR A 33 -29.96 19.21 7.82
N GLU A 34 -28.66 19.26 8.15
CA GLU A 34 -28.03 20.44 8.78
C GLU A 34 -28.13 21.69 7.88
N ASP A 35 -27.94 21.51 6.57
CA ASP A 35 -28.07 22.57 5.56
C ASP A 35 -29.51 22.91 5.25
N ARG A 36 -30.48 22.26 5.93
CA ARG A 36 -31.95 22.47 5.73
C ARG A 36 -32.43 22.15 4.31
N ILE A 37 -31.73 21.34 3.56
CA ILE A 37 -32.14 20.86 2.22
C ILE A 37 -33.28 19.85 2.37
N ILE A 38 -33.23 19.00 3.41
CA ILE A 38 -34.28 18.04 3.75
C ILE A 38 -34.88 18.40 5.13
N PRO A 39 -36.21 18.32 5.29
CA PRO A 39 -36.88 18.72 6.54
C PRO A 39 -36.74 17.69 7.65
N ILE A 40 -36.48 16.43 7.32
CA ILE A 40 -36.37 15.31 8.26
C ILE A 40 -35.11 14.49 7.91
N ASN A 41 -34.34 14.14 8.92
CA ASN A 41 -33.20 13.28 8.72
C ASN A 41 -33.63 11.79 8.67
N PRO A 42 -33.56 11.13 7.50
CA PRO A 42 -33.99 9.73 7.37
C PRO A 42 -33.07 8.75 8.04
N MET A 43 -31.84 9.19 8.46
CA MET A 43 -30.86 8.34 9.14
C MET A 43 -31.02 8.34 10.68
N ARG A 44 -32.00 9.10 11.20
CA ARG A 44 -32.27 9.14 12.64
C ARG A 44 -32.79 7.78 13.11
N GLY A 45 -32.11 7.16 14.07
CA GLY A 45 -32.44 5.84 14.60
C GLY A 45 -32.05 4.65 13.71
N VAL A 46 -31.42 4.88 12.55
CA VAL A 46 -30.92 3.78 11.71
C VAL A 46 -29.57 3.29 12.23
N GLU A 47 -29.51 2.02 12.61
CA GLU A 47 -28.26 1.38 13.01
C GLU A 47 -27.38 1.08 11.80
N GLY A 48 -26.05 1.26 11.98
CA GLY A 48 -25.06 0.95 10.96
C GLY A 48 -24.61 -0.50 10.99
N PHE A 49 -23.92 -0.90 9.95
CA PHE A 49 -23.27 -2.22 9.90
C PHE A 49 -22.02 -2.20 10.78
N LYS A 50 -21.80 -3.26 11.56
CA LYS A 50 -20.52 -3.48 12.24
C LYS A 50 -19.46 -3.91 11.22
N ALA A 51 -18.30 -3.27 11.27
CA ALA A 51 -17.15 -3.66 10.47
C ALA A 51 -16.63 -5.05 10.91
N GLU A 52 -16.07 -5.78 9.98
CA GLU A 52 -15.30 -6.99 10.27
C GLU A 52 -13.83 -6.59 10.42
N GLU A 53 -13.19 -7.10 11.48
CA GLU A 53 -11.75 -7.02 11.61
C GLU A 53 -11.11 -7.95 10.59
N GLY A 54 -10.41 -7.37 9.61
CA GLY A 54 -9.65 -8.14 8.63
C GLY A 54 -8.29 -8.54 9.20
N THR A 55 -7.92 -9.80 9.06
CA THR A 55 -6.55 -10.24 9.33
C THR A 55 -5.60 -9.59 8.33
N ARG A 56 -4.68 -8.78 8.83
CA ARG A 56 -3.67 -8.13 7.98
C ARG A 56 -2.52 -9.10 7.78
N MET A 57 -2.29 -9.48 6.52
CA MET A 57 -1.17 -10.34 6.17
C MET A 57 0.13 -9.55 6.15
N TYR A 58 1.18 -10.17 6.70
CA TYR A 58 2.56 -9.67 6.69
C TYR A 58 3.56 -10.83 6.59
N LEU A 59 4.80 -10.51 6.28
CA LEU A 59 5.91 -11.44 6.24
C LEU A 59 6.76 -11.32 7.51
N THR A 60 7.28 -12.45 8.02
CA THR A 60 8.30 -12.43 9.05
C THR A 60 9.66 -12.04 8.47
N ILE A 61 10.64 -11.76 9.31
CA ILE A 61 12.01 -11.42 8.87
C ILE A 61 12.60 -12.57 8.04
N GLU A 62 12.43 -13.82 8.48
CA GLU A 62 12.91 -15.02 7.79
C GLU A 62 12.22 -15.22 6.44
N GLU A 63 10.91 -14.89 6.37
CA GLU A 63 10.17 -14.93 5.12
C GLU A 63 10.65 -13.85 4.13
N VAL A 64 10.92 -12.63 4.60
CA VAL A 64 11.50 -11.56 3.78
C VAL A 64 12.89 -11.97 3.27
N GLN A 65 13.75 -12.55 4.11
CA GLN A 65 15.08 -13.02 3.70
C GLN A 65 14.99 -14.13 2.65
N ARG A 66 14.10 -15.11 2.86
CA ARG A 66 13.86 -16.20 1.90
C ARG A 66 13.35 -15.66 0.57
N LEU A 67 12.42 -14.71 0.64
CA LEU A 67 11.86 -14.05 -0.53
C LEU A 67 12.94 -13.27 -1.29
N ALA A 68 13.83 -12.57 -0.60
CA ALA A 68 14.95 -11.85 -1.20
C ALA A 68 15.91 -12.79 -1.96
N GLN A 69 16.11 -14.01 -1.47
CA GLN A 69 16.95 -15.04 -2.12
C GLN A 69 16.24 -15.72 -3.30
N THR A 70 14.90 -15.69 -3.34
CA THR A 70 14.13 -16.34 -4.40
C THR A 70 14.09 -15.47 -5.66
N GLU A 71 14.26 -16.10 -6.82
CA GLU A 71 14.17 -15.42 -8.11
C GLU A 71 12.74 -14.97 -8.40
N CYS A 72 12.62 -13.71 -8.88
CA CYS A 72 11.35 -13.11 -9.31
C CYS A 72 11.39 -12.85 -10.81
N GLU A 73 10.30 -13.15 -11.49
CA GLU A 73 10.13 -12.94 -12.94
C GLU A 73 10.38 -11.47 -13.34
N TYR A 74 10.00 -10.53 -12.45
CA TYR A 74 10.17 -9.08 -12.68
C TYR A 74 11.08 -8.47 -11.60
N PRO A 75 12.38 -8.28 -11.88
CA PRO A 75 13.34 -7.75 -10.90
C PRO A 75 12.97 -6.37 -10.34
N ALA A 76 12.33 -5.51 -11.14
CA ALA A 76 11.85 -4.20 -10.68
C ALA A 76 10.79 -4.33 -9.59
N ILE A 77 9.83 -5.26 -9.74
CA ILE A 77 8.80 -5.53 -8.73
C ILE A 77 9.42 -6.10 -7.47
N LYS A 78 10.38 -7.03 -7.59
CA LYS A 78 11.13 -7.58 -6.45
C LYS A 78 11.80 -6.47 -5.64
N ARG A 79 12.60 -5.63 -6.29
CA ARG A 79 13.31 -4.51 -5.63
C ARG A 79 12.33 -3.56 -4.95
N ALA A 80 11.29 -3.13 -5.66
CA ALA A 80 10.30 -2.20 -5.13
C ALA A 80 9.49 -2.75 -3.95
N PHE A 81 9.13 -4.04 -3.98
CA PHE A 81 8.41 -4.68 -2.87
C PHE A 81 9.30 -4.83 -1.63
N LEU A 82 10.53 -5.33 -1.79
CA LEU A 82 11.50 -5.43 -0.68
C LEU A 82 11.84 -4.05 -0.11
N PHE A 83 11.96 -3.03 -0.98
CA PHE A 83 12.12 -1.65 -0.56
C PHE A 83 10.95 -1.17 0.30
N SER A 84 9.71 -1.49 -0.09
CA SER A 84 8.53 -1.19 0.73
C SER A 84 8.54 -1.94 2.08
N CYS A 85 9.06 -3.17 2.14
CA CYS A 85 9.23 -3.92 3.39
C CYS A 85 10.26 -3.28 4.34
N LEU A 86 11.27 -2.58 3.82
CA LEU A 86 12.33 -1.95 4.61
C LEU A 86 12.06 -0.47 4.94
N THR A 87 11.12 0.17 4.26
CA THR A 87 10.86 1.61 4.38
C THR A 87 9.44 1.94 4.82
N GLY A 88 8.53 0.99 4.72
CA GLY A 88 7.11 1.20 5.01
C GLY A 88 6.38 2.09 3.99
N LEU A 89 7.01 2.48 2.88
CA LEU A 89 6.39 3.32 1.86
C LEU A 89 5.24 2.60 1.14
N ARG A 90 4.20 3.36 0.81
CA ARG A 90 3.08 2.84 0.01
C ARG A 90 3.52 2.61 -1.43
N ARG A 91 2.91 1.65 -2.11
CA ARG A 91 3.15 1.43 -3.55
C ARG A 91 3.07 2.71 -4.38
N SER A 92 2.06 3.54 -4.13
CA SER A 92 1.87 4.80 -4.85
C SER A 92 3.04 5.78 -4.69
N ASP A 93 3.72 5.72 -3.56
CA ASP A 93 4.85 6.59 -3.27
C ASP A 93 6.14 5.98 -3.84
N VAL A 94 6.37 4.66 -3.65
CA VAL A 94 7.52 3.94 -4.21
C VAL A 94 7.65 4.10 -5.74
N ILE A 95 6.55 3.94 -6.49
CA ILE A 95 6.60 4.05 -7.96
C ILE A 95 6.80 5.48 -8.48
N ARG A 96 6.63 6.47 -7.62
CA ARG A 96 6.81 7.88 -7.99
C ARG A 96 8.15 8.45 -7.58
N LEU A 97 8.90 7.71 -6.75
CA LEU A 97 10.23 8.17 -6.34
C LEU A 97 11.14 8.34 -7.54
N THR A 98 11.80 9.47 -7.57
CA THR A 98 12.84 9.82 -8.53
C THR A 98 14.18 9.93 -7.84
N TRP A 99 15.25 9.92 -8.61
CA TRP A 99 16.58 10.12 -8.04
C TRP A 99 16.79 11.53 -7.47
N GLY A 100 15.99 12.51 -7.90
CA GLY A 100 15.96 13.85 -7.33
C GLY A 100 15.41 13.90 -5.89
N ASP A 101 14.63 12.89 -5.48
CA ASP A 101 14.12 12.78 -4.11
C ASP A 101 15.17 12.21 -3.13
N VAL A 102 16.30 11.67 -3.63
CA VAL A 102 17.32 10.97 -2.84
C VAL A 102 18.51 11.91 -2.54
N HIS A 103 18.74 12.14 -1.26
CA HIS A 103 19.79 13.00 -0.77
C HIS A 103 20.74 12.23 0.16
N GLN A 104 22.05 12.41 -0.03
CA GLN A 104 23.04 11.88 0.90
C GLN A 104 23.30 12.90 2.02
N GLN A 105 23.12 12.47 3.27
CA GLN A 105 23.39 13.29 4.46
C GLN A 105 24.38 12.56 5.37
N GLY A 106 25.68 12.81 5.16
CA GLY A 106 26.74 12.09 5.87
C GLY A 106 26.68 10.59 5.56
N GLU A 107 26.49 9.76 6.59
CA GLU A 107 26.39 8.31 6.47
C GLU A 107 24.98 7.80 6.11
N PHE A 108 23.98 8.69 6.12
CA PHE A 108 22.58 8.30 5.89
C PHE A 108 22.10 8.73 4.51
N THR A 109 21.31 7.87 3.89
CA THR A 109 20.56 8.21 2.68
C THR A 109 19.16 8.65 3.10
N ARG A 110 18.79 9.89 2.75
CA ARG A 110 17.48 10.47 3.04
C ARG A 110 16.67 10.63 1.78
N ILE A 111 15.41 10.21 1.85
CA ILE A 111 14.42 10.45 0.80
C ILE A 111 13.51 11.59 1.25
N ILE A 112 13.34 12.59 0.39
CA ILE A 112 12.47 13.75 0.61
C ILE A 112 11.41 13.74 -0.49
N PHE A 113 10.17 13.45 -0.13
CA PHE A 113 9.09 13.29 -1.11
C PHE A 113 7.76 13.82 -0.61
N LYS A 114 6.81 14.08 -1.52
CA LYS A 114 5.44 14.44 -1.16
C LYS A 114 4.54 13.21 -1.23
N GLN A 115 3.91 12.87 -0.11
CA GLN A 115 2.94 11.78 -0.08
C GLN A 115 1.74 12.09 -0.99
N LYS A 116 1.34 11.12 -1.82
CA LYS A 116 0.17 11.25 -2.69
C LYS A 116 -1.13 11.46 -1.90
N LYS A 117 -1.28 10.81 -0.74
CA LYS A 117 -2.53 10.80 0.02
C LYS A 117 -2.73 12.04 0.88
N THR A 118 -1.68 12.60 1.46
CA THR A 118 -1.75 13.69 2.43
C THR A 118 -1.16 14.99 1.93
N SER A 119 -0.49 14.97 0.77
CA SER A 119 0.23 16.12 0.16
C SER A 119 1.28 16.75 1.06
N GLY A 120 1.59 16.16 2.21
CA GLY A 120 2.67 16.58 3.12
C GLY A 120 4.04 16.19 2.56
N GLN A 121 5.05 17.02 2.86
CA GLN A 121 6.44 16.69 2.62
C GLN A 121 6.92 15.74 3.74
N GLU A 122 7.51 14.64 3.35
CA GLU A 122 8.02 13.61 4.24
C GLU A 122 9.52 13.47 4.09
N TYR A 123 10.17 13.20 5.20
CA TYR A 123 11.61 12.95 5.31
C TYR A 123 11.79 11.54 5.85
N LEU A 124 12.48 10.71 5.12
CA LEU A 124 12.69 9.32 5.50
C LEU A 124 14.17 8.96 5.36
N ASP A 125 14.81 8.67 6.48
CA ASP A 125 16.14 8.08 6.49
C ASP A 125 16.01 6.57 6.25
N ILE A 126 16.70 6.07 5.24
CA ILE A 126 16.60 4.66 4.83
C ILE A 126 17.88 3.90 5.22
N PRO A 127 17.74 2.62 5.60
CA PRO A 127 18.89 1.79 5.91
C PRO A 127 19.68 1.46 4.64
N PRO A 128 20.99 1.12 4.75
CA PRO A 128 21.84 0.80 3.61
C PRO A 128 21.26 -0.30 2.70
N GLN A 129 20.63 -1.32 3.29
CA GLN A 129 20.00 -2.42 2.55
C GLN A 129 18.85 -1.91 1.66
N ALA A 130 18.11 -0.90 2.10
CA ALA A 130 17.06 -0.29 1.26
C ALA A 130 17.70 0.58 0.15
N ALA A 131 18.80 1.26 0.44
CA ALA A 131 19.53 2.03 -0.56
C ALA A 131 20.09 1.13 -1.68
N GLU A 132 20.62 -0.05 -1.35
CA GLU A 132 21.09 -1.04 -2.33
C GLU A 132 19.98 -1.50 -3.29
N LEU A 133 18.74 -1.62 -2.81
CA LEU A 133 17.60 -2.00 -3.64
C LEU A 133 17.22 -0.94 -4.69
N MET A 134 17.62 0.29 -4.51
CA MET A 134 17.41 1.34 -5.52
C MET A 134 18.28 1.11 -6.76
N GLY A 135 19.47 0.51 -6.60
CA GLY A 135 20.41 0.28 -7.68
C GLY A 135 21.31 1.49 -7.95
N GLU A 136 21.85 1.56 -9.16
CA GLU A 136 22.74 2.66 -9.56
C GLU A 136 21.95 3.96 -9.74
N ARG A 137 22.56 5.07 -9.30
CA ARG A 137 21.95 6.39 -9.40
C ARG A 137 21.81 6.81 -10.86
N GLY A 138 20.58 7.09 -11.27
CA GLY A 138 20.25 7.69 -12.55
C GLY A 138 20.19 9.23 -12.48
N LYS A 139 19.60 9.84 -13.49
CA LYS A 139 19.33 11.29 -13.52
C LYS A 139 18.22 11.64 -12.55
N ASP A 140 18.23 12.86 -12.00
CA ASP A 140 17.29 13.28 -10.98
C ASP A 140 15.81 13.13 -11.37
N ALA A 141 15.47 13.27 -12.63
CA ALA A 141 14.09 13.10 -13.13
C ALA A 141 13.70 11.63 -13.40
N GLU A 142 14.63 10.69 -13.34
CA GLU A 142 14.37 9.28 -13.61
C GLU A 142 13.79 8.59 -12.39
N HIS A 143 12.79 7.71 -12.62
CA HIS A 143 12.22 6.89 -11.56
C HIS A 143 13.21 5.84 -11.07
N ILE A 144 13.26 5.63 -9.75
CA ILE A 144 14.10 4.62 -9.10
C ILE A 144 13.59 3.20 -9.45
N PHE A 145 12.29 3.03 -9.52
CA PHE A 145 11.64 1.77 -9.83
C PHE A 145 10.79 1.91 -11.10
N PRO A 146 11.41 1.93 -12.29
CA PRO A 146 10.68 1.97 -13.55
C PRO A 146 9.97 0.63 -13.81
N ASP A 147 9.05 0.61 -14.77
CA ASP A 147 8.38 -0.59 -15.32
C ASP A 147 7.54 -1.38 -14.31
N ILE A 148 7.03 -0.73 -13.27
CA ILE A 148 6.07 -1.35 -12.38
C ILE A 148 4.67 -1.27 -12.98
N HIS A 149 4.16 -2.41 -13.39
CA HIS A 149 2.84 -2.59 -14.00
C HIS A 149 1.67 -2.12 -13.14
N SER A 150 0.46 -2.27 -13.65
CA SER A 150 -0.78 -1.99 -12.92
C SER A 150 -0.84 -2.72 -11.57
N PRO A 151 -1.62 -2.24 -10.58
CA PRO A 151 -1.70 -2.88 -9.27
C PRO A 151 -2.07 -4.36 -9.31
N SER A 152 -2.99 -4.75 -10.19
CA SER A 152 -3.42 -6.15 -10.34
C SER A 152 -2.30 -7.04 -10.85
N CYS A 153 -1.60 -6.63 -11.91
CA CYS A 153 -0.48 -7.37 -12.47
C CYS A 153 0.70 -7.46 -11.47
N THR A 154 1.00 -6.37 -10.76
CA THR A 154 2.02 -6.35 -9.71
C THR A 154 1.70 -7.34 -8.59
N ASN A 155 0.45 -7.35 -8.10
CA ASN A 155 0.05 -8.27 -7.04
C ASN A 155 0.07 -9.73 -7.50
N GLU A 156 -0.32 -10.02 -8.73
CA GLU A 156 -0.26 -11.36 -9.28
C GLU A 156 1.19 -11.88 -9.37
N THR A 157 2.11 -11.02 -9.79
CA THR A 157 3.54 -11.34 -9.79
C THR A 157 4.06 -11.63 -8.38
N ILE A 158 3.69 -10.80 -7.40
CA ILE A 158 4.08 -10.99 -6.00
C ILE A 158 3.54 -12.32 -5.46
N LYS A 159 2.28 -12.65 -5.71
CA LYS A 159 1.68 -13.92 -5.27
C LYS A 159 2.43 -15.14 -5.80
N ARG A 160 2.74 -15.15 -7.11
CA ARG A 160 3.53 -16.23 -7.72
C ARG A 160 4.93 -16.33 -7.13
N TRP A 161 5.58 -15.20 -6.90
CA TRP A 161 6.92 -15.14 -6.33
C TRP A 161 6.94 -15.62 -4.87
N VAL A 162 6.00 -15.19 -4.05
CA VAL A 162 5.80 -15.61 -2.64
C VAL A 162 5.56 -17.12 -2.56
N LEU A 163 4.72 -17.67 -3.45
CA LEU A 163 4.46 -19.11 -3.52
C LEU A 163 5.73 -19.88 -3.93
N ARG A 164 6.52 -19.37 -4.88
CA ARG A 164 7.82 -19.94 -5.28
C ARG A 164 8.82 -19.97 -4.13
N ALA A 165 8.78 -18.99 -3.24
CA ALA A 165 9.57 -18.95 -2.01
C ALA A 165 9.09 -19.92 -0.92
N GLY A 166 8.06 -20.73 -1.18
CA GLY A 166 7.46 -21.66 -0.21
C GLY A 166 6.67 -20.96 0.90
N ILE A 167 6.15 -19.76 0.63
CA ILE A 167 5.36 -18.98 1.57
C ILE A 167 3.89 -19.07 1.15
N HIS A 168 3.03 -19.64 2.01
CA HIS A 168 1.61 -19.86 1.73
C HIS A 168 0.74 -18.76 2.38
N LYS A 169 1.02 -17.50 2.01
CA LYS A 169 0.28 -16.33 2.47
C LYS A 169 -0.23 -15.52 1.28
N ASP A 170 -1.42 -14.93 1.39
CA ASP A 170 -1.94 -14.02 0.35
C ASP A 170 -1.30 -12.64 0.48
N ILE A 171 -0.13 -12.49 -0.11
CA ILE A 171 0.68 -11.28 -0.04
C ILE A 171 0.40 -10.41 -1.27
N THR A 172 0.09 -9.15 -1.00
CA THR A 172 -0.02 -8.08 -2.00
C THR A 172 1.06 -7.03 -1.75
N PHE A 173 1.26 -6.08 -2.66
CA PHE A 173 2.23 -5.01 -2.46
C PHE A 173 2.01 -4.24 -1.16
N HIS A 174 0.75 -4.06 -0.76
CA HIS A 174 0.41 -3.34 0.48
C HIS A 174 0.89 -4.07 1.74
N CYS A 175 1.03 -5.40 1.69
CA CYS A 175 1.56 -6.19 2.81
C CYS A 175 3.02 -5.83 3.14
N GLY A 176 3.80 -5.28 2.19
CA GLY A 176 5.15 -4.78 2.46
C GLY A 176 5.18 -3.73 3.58
N ARG A 177 4.23 -2.78 3.56
CA ARG A 177 4.10 -1.78 4.62
C ARG A 177 3.66 -2.39 5.97
N HIS A 178 2.82 -3.42 5.96
CA HIS A 178 2.46 -4.14 7.19
C HIS A 178 3.65 -4.92 7.73
N THR A 179 4.43 -5.55 6.86
CA THR A 179 5.69 -6.21 7.19
C THR A 179 6.65 -5.24 7.87
N PHE A 180 6.87 -4.05 7.30
CA PHE A 180 7.70 -3.02 7.93
C PHE A 180 7.23 -2.67 9.34
N ALA A 181 5.93 -2.43 9.51
CA ALA A 181 5.38 -2.05 10.81
C ALA A 181 5.60 -3.15 11.88
N VAL A 182 5.38 -4.43 11.52
CA VAL A 182 5.62 -5.55 12.43
C VAL A 182 7.10 -5.70 12.74
N MET A 183 7.98 -5.61 11.73
CA MET A 183 9.44 -5.66 11.94
C MET A 183 9.94 -4.56 12.89
N MET A 184 9.40 -3.34 12.79
CA MET A 184 9.75 -2.25 13.71
C MET A 184 9.28 -2.54 15.14
N LEU A 185 8.08 -3.10 15.31
CA LEU A 185 7.57 -3.51 16.62
C LEU A 185 8.42 -4.62 17.23
N ASP A 186 8.81 -5.63 16.44
CA ASP A 186 9.65 -6.74 16.90
C ASP A 186 11.06 -6.25 17.32
N LEU A 187 11.54 -5.16 16.72
CA LEU A 187 12.79 -4.48 17.10
C LEU A 187 12.63 -3.54 18.30
N GLY A 188 11.46 -3.49 18.92
CA GLY A 188 11.20 -2.68 20.11
C GLY A 188 10.96 -1.19 19.83
N THR A 189 10.64 -0.81 18.59
CA THR A 189 10.28 0.58 18.28
C THR A 189 8.91 0.89 18.89
N ASP A 190 8.86 1.92 19.73
CA ASP A 190 7.59 2.45 20.25
C ASP A 190 6.83 3.15 19.12
N ILE A 191 5.53 2.89 19.04
CA ILE A 191 4.64 3.50 18.04
C ILE A 191 3.76 4.62 18.61
N TYR A 192 3.96 4.99 19.89
CA TYR A 192 3.25 6.07 20.58
C TYR A 192 4.21 7.16 21.02
#